data_69a54482e8dcf2e548e3df55056d15fe
#
_entry.id   69a54482e8dcf2e548e3df55056d15fe
#
_cell.length_a   1.000
_cell.length_b   1.000
_cell.length_c   1.000
_cell.angle_alpha   90.00
_cell.angle_beta   90.00
_cell.angle_gamma   90.00
#
_symmetry.space_group_name_H-M   'P 1'
#
loop_
_entity.id
_entity.type
_entity.pdbx_description
1 polymer ?
#
loop_
_entity_poly.entity_id
_entity_poly.type
_entity_poly.pdbx_seq_one_letter_code
_entity_poly.pdbx_strand_id
1 'polypeptide(L)'
;MRTLILFLCCFLTTTLMLGQNTVGTLRNDLGSYDAYTLLSPINSTETYLLNNCGQVVHQWTSTYTPGASVYLLENGNLLRTGKIANNNFQFGGVGGKIELFDWDNNLIWEYTYTDSTYTQHHDIYPLPNGNILMIVATVMTEAEALQAGRNPANLTQGEVFNEQILEIQPFGTNQANVVWEWNIKDHLVQDFDATKDNFGVVADNPNRLDFNYINATNATANWLHCNSLQYNPALDQLVLSSRIMSEIYIIDHSTTTAEAATSTGGTYGKGGDFLYRWGNKAAYDKGTSSNQTLFGQHYPHWIADG
;
A
#
# COMPACT_ATOMS: atom_id res chain seq x y z
N MET A 1 -21.70 72.92 43.96
CA MET A 1 -21.14 72.32 42.76
C MET A 1 -20.70 70.89 43.15
N ARG A 2 -21.46 69.86 42.73
CA ARG A 2 -21.11 68.49 42.95
C ARG A 2 -20.63 67.93 41.63
N THR A 3 -19.34 67.60 41.53
CA THR A 3 -18.72 67.02 40.33
C THR A 3 -19.05 65.54 40.34
N LEU A 4 -19.83 65.14 39.35
CA LEU A 4 -20.17 63.72 39.10
C LEU A 4 -19.01 63.10 38.33
N ILE A 5 -18.26 62.19 38.95
CA ILE A 5 -17.23 61.43 38.29
C ILE A 5 -17.93 60.21 37.71
N LEU A 6 -18.06 60.18 36.39
CA LEU A 6 -18.49 58.99 35.62
C LEU A 6 -17.33 58.00 35.54
N PHE A 7 -17.42 56.91 36.29
CA PHE A 7 -16.54 55.72 36.07
C PHE A 7 -17.05 54.96 34.86
N LEU A 8 -16.36 55.15 33.75
CA LEU A 8 -16.56 54.31 32.56
C LEU A 8 -15.85 52.96 32.81
N CYS A 9 -16.59 51.98 33.31
CA CYS A 9 -16.11 50.62 33.34
C CYS A 9 -16.04 50.05 31.91
N CYS A 10 -14.87 50.15 31.27
CA CYS A 10 -14.57 49.34 30.10
C CYS A 10 -14.52 47.86 30.53
N PHE A 11 -15.60 47.16 30.32
CA PHE A 11 -15.56 45.70 30.29
C PHE A 11 -14.77 45.27 29.07
N LEU A 12 -13.48 45.00 29.22
CA LEU A 12 -12.74 44.19 28.28
C LEU A 12 -13.29 42.75 28.41
N THR A 13 -14.25 42.44 27.56
CA THR A 13 -14.56 41.04 27.28
C THR A 13 -13.38 40.51 26.48
N THR A 14 -12.39 39.91 27.12
CA THR A 14 -11.46 38.98 26.51
C THR A 14 -12.28 37.79 26.09
N THR A 15 -12.74 37.76 24.87
CA THR A 15 -13.14 36.52 24.24
C THR A 15 -11.89 35.67 24.18
N LEU A 16 -11.77 34.73 25.09
CA LEU A 16 -10.87 33.60 24.93
C LEU A 16 -11.30 32.94 23.62
N MET A 17 -10.61 33.27 22.53
CA MET A 17 -10.59 32.43 21.35
C MET A 17 -9.93 31.11 21.79
N LEU A 18 -10.72 30.19 22.32
CA LEU A 18 -10.34 28.81 22.36
C LEU A 18 -10.18 28.42 20.90
N GLY A 19 -8.93 28.37 20.42
CA GLY A 19 -8.64 27.75 19.15
C GLY A 19 -9.23 26.33 19.26
N GLN A 20 -10.34 26.12 18.59
CA GLN A 20 -10.82 24.75 18.40
C GLN A 20 -9.66 24.03 17.76
N ASN A 21 -9.26 22.90 18.33
CA ASN A 21 -8.51 21.90 17.60
C ASN A 21 -9.40 21.50 16.42
N THR A 22 -9.30 22.23 15.34
CA THR A 22 -10.02 21.94 14.13
C THR A 22 -9.30 20.78 13.47
N VAL A 23 -9.74 19.58 13.73
CA VAL A 23 -9.78 18.57 12.67
C VAL A 23 -10.80 19.16 11.69
N GLY A 24 -10.39 20.03 10.78
CA GLY A 24 -11.36 20.69 9.97
C GLY A 24 -10.75 21.44 8.80
N THR A 25 -11.56 21.71 7.85
CA THR A 25 -11.26 22.46 6.65
C THR A 25 -10.86 23.88 7.03
N LEU A 26 -9.59 24.24 6.80
CA LEU A 26 -9.10 25.61 6.95
C LEU A 26 -9.56 26.50 5.79
N ARG A 27 -9.89 25.91 4.66
CA ARG A 27 -10.32 26.60 3.45
C ARG A 27 -11.23 25.70 2.62
N ASN A 28 -12.38 26.24 2.20
CA ASN A 28 -13.33 25.59 1.30
C ASN A 28 -13.80 26.65 0.28
N ASP A 29 -13.19 26.65 -0.90
CA ASP A 29 -13.45 27.63 -1.94
C ASP A 29 -14.62 27.22 -2.85
N LEU A 30 -15.20 28.20 -3.54
CA LEU A 30 -16.13 27.94 -4.65
C LEU A 30 -15.42 27.09 -5.70
N GLY A 31 -15.99 25.92 -6.02
CA GLY A 31 -15.39 24.96 -6.94
C GLY A 31 -14.67 23.80 -6.25
N SER A 32 -14.62 23.75 -4.92
CA SER A 32 -14.23 22.52 -4.20
C SER A 32 -15.17 21.38 -4.59
N TYR A 33 -14.61 20.19 -4.82
CA TYR A 33 -15.40 19.02 -5.11
C TYR A 33 -16.28 18.69 -3.90
N ASP A 34 -17.59 18.55 -4.13
CA ASP A 34 -18.54 18.26 -3.06
C ASP A 34 -18.52 16.75 -2.75
N ALA A 35 -17.74 16.38 -1.75
CA ALA A 35 -17.50 15.01 -1.37
C ALA A 35 -17.20 14.86 0.13
N TYR A 36 -17.05 13.62 0.56
CA TYR A 36 -16.58 13.27 1.90
C TYR A 36 -15.12 12.85 1.86
N THR A 37 -14.40 13.10 2.95
CA THR A 37 -13.04 12.62 3.17
C THR A 37 -13.04 11.53 4.23
N LEU A 38 -12.59 10.34 3.87
CA LEU A 38 -12.34 9.24 4.80
C LEU A 38 -10.94 9.41 5.39
N LEU A 39 -10.83 9.46 6.72
CA LEU A 39 -9.58 9.71 7.44
C LEU A 39 -9.39 8.69 8.56
N SER A 40 -8.28 7.94 8.53
CA SER A 40 -7.87 7.02 9.59
C SER A 40 -6.50 7.45 10.14
N PRO A 41 -6.44 8.24 11.23
CA PRO A 41 -5.18 8.76 11.77
C PRO A 41 -4.29 7.64 12.31
N ILE A 42 -3.02 7.63 11.94
CA ILE A 42 -2.07 6.53 12.17
C ILE A 42 -1.87 6.14 13.65
N ASN A 43 -2.10 7.07 14.57
CA ASN A 43 -1.97 6.84 16.02
C ASN A 43 -3.33 6.77 16.74
N SER A 44 -4.43 6.59 16.02
CA SER A 44 -5.79 6.50 16.55
C SER A 44 -6.42 5.17 16.17
N THR A 45 -7.33 4.68 16.99
CA THR A 45 -8.20 3.55 16.65
C THR A 45 -9.47 3.98 15.91
N GLU A 46 -9.66 5.30 15.79
CA GLU A 46 -10.82 5.90 15.16
C GLU A 46 -10.61 6.10 13.66
N THR A 47 -11.66 5.90 12.89
CA THR A 47 -11.75 6.29 11.48
C THR A 47 -12.92 7.24 11.32
N TYR A 48 -12.72 8.35 10.61
CA TYR A 48 -13.68 9.43 10.47
C TYR A 48 -14.10 9.61 9.02
N LEU A 49 -15.38 9.91 8.82
CA LEU A 49 -15.88 10.46 7.56
C LEU A 49 -16.19 11.93 7.77
N LEU A 50 -15.53 12.81 7.02
CA LEU A 50 -15.63 14.26 7.14
C LEU A 50 -16.33 14.86 5.94
N ASN A 51 -17.18 15.86 6.14
CA ASN A 51 -17.71 16.69 5.06
C ASN A 51 -16.75 17.85 4.71
N ASN A 52 -17.06 18.61 3.65
CA ASN A 52 -16.25 19.76 3.21
C ASN A 52 -16.16 20.90 4.24
N CYS A 53 -17.04 20.94 5.24
CA CYS A 53 -16.96 21.89 6.36
C CYS A 53 -16.05 21.41 7.49
N GLY A 54 -15.45 20.21 7.36
CA GLY A 54 -14.61 19.61 8.38
C GLY A 54 -15.38 19.03 9.57
N GLN A 55 -16.69 18.81 9.41
CA GLN A 55 -17.51 18.18 10.43
C GLN A 55 -17.42 16.67 10.29
N VAL A 56 -17.30 15.96 11.41
CA VAL A 56 -17.43 14.51 11.46
C VAL A 56 -18.90 14.15 11.20
N VAL A 57 -19.14 13.46 10.09
CA VAL A 57 -20.48 12.98 9.71
C VAL A 57 -20.69 11.53 10.10
N HIS A 58 -19.59 10.78 10.23
CA HIS A 58 -19.61 9.41 10.75
C HIS A 58 -18.25 9.03 11.34
N GLN A 59 -18.25 8.02 12.22
CA GLN A 59 -17.07 7.54 12.92
C GLN A 59 -17.18 6.03 13.17
N TRP A 60 -16.06 5.32 12.97
CA TRP A 60 -15.88 3.92 13.35
C TRP A 60 -14.76 3.81 14.36
N THR A 61 -14.89 2.87 15.29
CA THR A 61 -13.89 2.58 16.31
C THR A 61 -13.43 1.13 16.18
N SER A 62 -12.12 0.91 16.07
CA SER A 62 -11.49 -0.40 16.09
C SER A 62 -10.72 -0.61 17.39
N THR A 63 -10.24 -1.83 17.63
CA THR A 63 -9.27 -2.13 18.70
C THR A 63 -7.83 -2.00 18.24
N TYR A 64 -7.61 -1.82 16.93
CA TYR A 64 -6.29 -1.70 16.31
C TYR A 64 -6.05 -0.31 15.74
N THR A 65 -4.83 0.20 15.90
CA THR A 65 -4.37 1.34 15.10
C THR A 65 -4.28 0.94 13.62
N PRO A 66 -4.36 1.89 12.67
CA PRO A 66 -4.37 1.58 11.25
C PRO A 66 -3.11 0.86 10.77
N GLY A 67 -3.31 -0.10 9.84
CA GLY A 67 -2.26 -0.76 9.08
C GLY A 67 -1.95 -0.09 7.73
N ALA A 68 -2.33 1.19 7.56
CA ALA A 68 -2.09 2.10 6.44
C ALA A 68 -3.11 2.07 5.27
N SER A 69 -4.19 1.28 5.34
CA SER A 69 -5.20 1.25 4.28
C SER A 69 -6.62 1.31 4.83
N VAL A 70 -7.51 2.08 4.16
CA VAL A 70 -8.92 2.23 4.54
C VAL A 70 -9.78 2.55 3.33
N TYR A 71 -10.94 1.89 3.22
CA TYR A 71 -11.92 2.05 2.14
C TYR A 71 -13.33 2.13 2.69
N LEU A 72 -14.10 3.12 2.23
CA LEU A 72 -15.56 3.13 2.37
C LEU A 72 -16.16 2.45 1.16
N LEU A 73 -16.83 1.32 1.37
CA LEU A 73 -17.45 0.55 0.31
C LEU A 73 -18.79 1.19 -0.11
N GLU A 74 -19.28 0.89 -1.32
CA GLU A 74 -20.51 1.45 -1.85
C GLU A 74 -21.75 1.16 -0.99
N ASN A 75 -21.75 0.05 -0.25
CA ASN A 75 -22.82 -0.31 0.68
C ASN A 75 -22.72 0.39 2.05
N GLY A 76 -21.76 1.30 2.24
CA GLY A 76 -21.52 2.02 3.48
C GLY A 76 -20.66 1.29 4.50
N ASN A 77 -20.18 0.08 4.21
CA ASN A 77 -19.28 -0.64 5.09
C ASN A 77 -17.86 -0.06 5.02
N LEU A 78 -17.14 -0.10 6.14
CA LEU A 78 -15.75 0.29 6.25
C LEU A 78 -14.86 -0.95 6.16
N LEU A 79 -14.02 -1.04 5.12
CA LEU A 79 -12.94 -2.01 5.02
C LEU A 79 -11.62 -1.32 5.40
N ARG A 80 -10.87 -1.86 6.36
CA ARG A 80 -9.62 -1.27 6.82
C ARG A 80 -8.58 -2.31 7.20
N THR A 81 -7.33 -1.89 7.23
CA THR A 81 -6.26 -2.67 7.86
C THR A 81 -6.03 -2.22 9.30
N GLY A 82 -5.69 -3.18 10.16
CA GLY A 82 -5.26 -2.97 11.54
C GLY A 82 -3.81 -3.41 11.72
N LYS A 83 -3.06 -2.70 12.59
CA LYS A 83 -1.67 -3.02 12.87
C LYS A 83 -1.56 -4.07 13.97
N ILE A 84 -0.92 -5.20 13.65
CA ILE A 84 -0.45 -6.19 14.61
C ILE A 84 1.07 -6.07 14.73
N ALA A 85 1.59 -6.00 15.96
CA ALA A 85 3.03 -5.97 16.19
C ALA A 85 3.67 -7.27 15.68
N ASN A 86 4.71 -7.14 14.87
CA ASN A 86 5.46 -8.26 14.35
C ASN A 86 6.96 -7.96 14.50
N ASN A 87 7.69 -8.87 15.16
CA ASN A 87 9.11 -8.66 15.44
C ASN A 87 10.02 -8.95 14.23
N ASN A 88 9.57 -9.74 13.28
CA ASN A 88 10.36 -10.11 12.10
C ASN A 88 10.18 -9.09 10.95
N PHE A 89 9.05 -8.41 10.92
CA PHE A 89 8.74 -7.40 9.89
C PHE A 89 8.66 -6.02 10.53
N GLN A 90 9.82 -5.36 10.66
CA GLN A 90 9.94 -4.04 11.31
C GLN A 90 10.18 -2.93 10.27
N PHE A 91 9.14 -2.60 9.51
CA PHE A 91 9.16 -1.50 8.54
C PHE A 91 7.87 -0.68 8.60
N GLY A 92 7.85 0.47 7.95
CA GLY A 92 6.64 1.30 7.86
C GLY A 92 5.52 0.58 7.11
N GLY A 93 4.27 0.77 7.53
CA GLY A 93 3.10 0.20 6.85
C GLY A 93 2.75 -1.24 7.23
N VAL A 94 3.40 -1.86 8.23
CA VAL A 94 2.99 -3.19 8.74
C VAL A 94 1.54 -3.13 9.22
N GLY A 95 0.73 -4.07 8.73
CA GLY A 95 -0.68 -4.25 9.06
C GLY A 95 -0.91 -5.57 9.79
N GLY A 96 -1.23 -6.61 9.05
CA GLY A 96 -1.43 -7.99 9.55
C GLY A 96 -2.88 -8.30 9.94
N LYS A 97 -3.75 -7.30 10.06
CA LYS A 97 -5.18 -7.44 10.32
C LYS A 97 -5.98 -6.75 9.23
N ILE A 98 -7.06 -7.38 8.79
CA ILE A 98 -8.08 -6.77 7.94
C ILE A 98 -9.40 -6.84 8.69
N GLU A 99 -10.16 -5.75 8.69
CA GLU A 99 -11.42 -5.61 9.39
C GLU A 99 -12.49 -5.04 8.46
N LEU A 100 -13.69 -5.59 8.52
CA LEU A 100 -14.88 -5.08 7.83
C LEU A 100 -15.94 -4.71 8.88
N PHE A 101 -16.26 -3.43 8.96
CA PHE A 101 -17.32 -2.90 9.82
C PHE A 101 -18.54 -2.52 8.99
N ASP A 102 -19.73 -2.71 9.55
CA ASP A 102 -20.93 -2.10 8.99
C ASP A 102 -21.02 -0.60 9.34
N TRP A 103 -22.09 0.06 8.85
CA TRP A 103 -22.32 1.47 9.14
C TRP A 103 -22.54 1.74 10.64
N ASP A 104 -23.14 0.80 11.36
CA ASP A 104 -23.42 0.93 12.81
C ASP A 104 -22.22 0.57 13.70
N ASN A 105 -21.03 0.42 13.10
CA ASN A 105 -19.76 0.05 13.76
C ASN A 105 -19.78 -1.38 14.35
N ASN A 106 -20.56 -2.30 13.80
CA ASN A 106 -20.42 -3.71 14.13
C ASN A 106 -19.32 -4.32 13.29
N LEU A 107 -18.37 -5.04 13.92
CA LEU A 107 -17.37 -5.84 13.20
C LEU A 107 -18.06 -7.07 12.61
N ILE A 108 -18.21 -7.10 11.28
CA ILE A 108 -18.95 -8.16 10.57
C ILE A 108 -18.02 -9.24 10.01
N TRP A 109 -16.76 -8.88 9.75
CA TRP A 109 -15.74 -9.84 9.35
C TRP A 109 -14.35 -9.30 9.70
N GLU A 110 -13.44 -10.21 10.04
CA GLU A 110 -12.03 -9.88 10.26
C GLU A 110 -11.13 -11.01 9.77
N TYR A 111 -9.89 -10.68 9.40
CA TYR A 111 -8.90 -11.68 9.00
C TYR A 111 -7.52 -11.29 9.51
N THR A 112 -6.78 -12.28 10.01
CA THR A 112 -5.40 -12.07 10.46
C THR A 112 -4.46 -12.79 9.50
N TYR A 113 -3.52 -12.03 8.92
CA TYR A 113 -2.51 -12.57 8.02
C TYR A 113 -1.12 -12.04 8.40
N THR A 114 -0.58 -12.60 9.45
CA THR A 114 0.76 -12.27 9.95
C THR A 114 1.25 -13.37 10.89
N ASP A 115 2.51 -13.78 10.71
CA ASP A 115 3.26 -14.61 11.63
C ASP A 115 4.76 -14.32 11.55
N SER A 116 5.63 -15.26 11.92
CA SER A 116 7.09 -15.07 11.85
C SER A 116 7.66 -15.12 10.42
N THR A 117 6.90 -15.58 9.44
CA THR A 117 7.34 -15.83 8.06
C THR A 117 6.64 -14.99 7.00
N TYR A 118 5.50 -14.40 7.34
CA TYR A 118 4.77 -13.49 6.46
C TYR A 118 3.97 -12.44 7.22
N THR A 119 3.65 -11.35 6.55
CA THR A 119 2.74 -10.32 7.06
C THR A 119 2.07 -9.54 5.93
N GLN A 120 0.77 -9.26 6.08
CA GLN A 120 0.11 -8.23 5.29
C GLN A 120 0.68 -6.86 5.66
N HIS A 121 0.91 -5.99 4.68
CA HIS A 121 1.41 -4.63 4.91
C HIS A 121 0.86 -3.62 3.91
N HIS A 122 0.97 -2.34 4.24
CA HIS A 122 0.57 -1.16 3.48
C HIS A 122 -0.86 -1.23 2.97
N ASP A 123 -1.13 -1.91 1.85
CA ASP A 123 -2.38 -1.74 1.14
C ASP A 123 -3.17 -3.05 0.98
N ILE A 124 -4.47 -2.88 0.89
CA ILE A 124 -5.45 -3.85 0.44
C ILE A 124 -6.31 -3.16 -0.62
N TYR A 125 -7.01 -3.90 -1.47
CA TYR A 125 -7.94 -3.33 -2.43
C TYR A 125 -9.23 -4.18 -2.53
N PRO A 126 -10.42 -3.60 -2.30
CA PRO A 126 -11.68 -4.31 -2.45
C PRO A 126 -12.02 -4.50 -3.93
N LEU A 127 -12.22 -5.74 -4.36
CA LEU A 127 -12.63 -6.08 -5.72
C LEU A 127 -14.16 -6.03 -5.88
N PRO A 128 -14.66 -5.78 -7.10
CA PRO A 128 -16.11 -5.74 -7.38
C PRO A 128 -16.85 -7.04 -7.07
N ASN A 129 -16.15 -8.19 -7.10
CA ASN A 129 -16.69 -9.51 -6.76
C ASN A 129 -16.79 -9.78 -5.25
N GLY A 130 -16.37 -8.83 -4.41
CA GLY A 130 -16.34 -8.95 -2.95
C GLY A 130 -15.07 -9.60 -2.39
N ASN A 131 -14.15 -10.02 -3.23
CA ASN A 131 -12.82 -10.45 -2.82
C ASN A 131 -11.95 -9.23 -2.45
N ILE A 132 -10.82 -9.49 -1.79
CA ILE A 132 -9.88 -8.46 -1.36
C ILE A 132 -8.50 -8.83 -1.88
N LEU A 133 -7.85 -7.91 -2.58
CA LEU A 133 -6.43 -7.98 -2.86
C LEU A 133 -5.65 -7.46 -1.66
N MET A 134 -4.49 -8.05 -1.35
CA MET A 134 -3.60 -7.57 -0.29
C MET A 134 -2.14 -7.73 -0.68
N ILE A 135 -1.31 -6.76 -0.27
CA ILE A 135 0.14 -6.85 -0.36
C ILE A 135 0.67 -7.59 0.87
N VAL A 136 1.56 -8.54 0.63
CA VAL A 136 2.16 -9.40 1.66
C VAL A 136 3.68 -9.43 1.48
N ALA A 137 4.41 -9.31 2.57
CA ALA A 137 5.83 -9.64 2.62
C ALA A 137 5.99 -11.06 3.17
N THR A 138 6.79 -11.89 2.49
CA THR A 138 7.18 -13.22 2.97
C THR A 138 8.70 -13.31 3.08
N VAL A 139 9.19 -14.07 4.06
CA VAL A 139 10.64 -14.27 4.22
C VAL A 139 11.15 -15.17 3.11
N MET A 140 12.15 -14.70 2.36
CA MET A 140 13.01 -15.46 1.49
C MET A 140 14.35 -15.63 2.19
N THR A 141 14.67 -16.86 2.54
CA THR A 141 15.90 -17.19 3.31
C THR A 141 17.16 -16.85 2.53
N GLU A 142 18.29 -16.74 3.24
CA GLU A 142 19.61 -16.54 2.61
C GLU A 142 19.88 -17.59 1.52
N ALA A 143 19.60 -18.87 1.79
CA ALA A 143 19.84 -19.96 0.84
C ALA A 143 18.98 -19.79 -0.43
N GLU A 144 17.71 -19.45 -0.30
CA GLU A 144 16.80 -19.20 -1.42
C GLU A 144 17.23 -17.95 -2.21
N ALA A 145 17.58 -16.87 -1.53
CA ALA A 145 18.03 -15.63 -2.16
C ALA A 145 19.33 -15.83 -2.95
N LEU A 146 20.32 -16.55 -2.38
CA LEU A 146 21.56 -16.89 -3.05
C LEU A 146 21.32 -17.82 -4.25
N GLN A 147 20.42 -18.77 -4.14
CA GLN A 147 20.04 -19.65 -5.25
C GLN A 147 19.34 -18.88 -6.38
N ALA A 148 18.48 -17.91 -6.02
CA ALA A 148 17.84 -16.99 -6.98
C ALA A 148 18.80 -15.98 -7.61
N GLY A 149 20.08 -15.92 -7.19
CA GLY A 149 21.14 -15.08 -7.76
C GLY A 149 21.34 -13.74 -7.08
N ARG A 150 20.88 -13.56 -5.81
CA ARG A 150 21.21 -12.37 -5.03
C ARG A 150 22.71 -12.31 -4.76
N ASN A 151 23.30 -11.15 -5.00
CA ASN A 151 24.68 -10.88 -4.62
C ASN A 151 24.83 -10.94 -3.09
N PRO A 152 25.73 -11.80 -2.53
CA PRO A 152 25.91 -11.93 -1.08
C PRO A 152 26.24 -10.59 -0.40
N ALA A 153 26.93 -9.67 -1.08
CA ALA A 153 27.22 -8.34 -0.55
C ALA A 153 25.96 -7.49 -0.27
N ASN A 154 24.84 -7.84 -0.88
CA ASN A 154 23.55 -7.18 -0.73
C ASN A 154 22.60 -7.93 0.24
N LEU A 155 23.10 -8.97 0.90
CA LEU A 155 22.32 -9.83 1.83
C LEU A 155 22.70 -9.54 3.29
N THR A 156 22.69 -8.27 3.68
CA THR A 156 23.24 -7.79 4.95
C THR A 156 22.48 -8.29 6.20
N GLN A 157 21.26 -8.79 6.03
CA GLN A 157 20.42 -9.30 7.11
C GLN A 157 20.21 -10.83 7.04
N GLY A 158 20.87 -11.53 6.09
CA GLY A 158 20.73 -12.98 5.91
C GLY A 158 19.36 -13.41 5.33
N GLU A 159 18.56 -12.46 4.86
CA GLU A 159 17.26 -12.69 4.25
C GLU A 159 16.85 -11.52 3.37
N VAL A 160 15.87 -11.72 2.50
CA VAL A 160 15.11 -10.65 1.81
C VAL A 160 13.63 -10.94 1.89
N PHE A 161 12.82 -9.91 1.79
CA PHE A 161 11.36 -10.08 1.71
C PHE A 161 10.95 -10.22 0.24
N ASN A 162 10.26 -11.31 -0.05
CA ASN A 162 9.52 -11.49 -1.28
C ASN A 162 8.19 -10.75 -1.15
N GLU A 163 7.91 -9.85 -2.05
CA GLU A 163 6.63 -9.17 -2.15
C GLU A 163 5.63 -10.05 -2.89
N GLN A 164 4.46 -10.17 -2.34
CA GLN A 164 3.39 -11.03 -2.79
C GLN A 164 2.10 -10.23 -2.93
N ILE A 165 1.28 -10.53 -3.93
CA ILE A 165 -0.11 -10.07 -3.99
C ILE A 165 -0.99 -11.30 -3.87
N LEU A 166 -1.91 -11.28 -2.91
CA LEU A 166 -2.90 -12.32 -2.73
C LEU A 166 -4.30 -11.76 -2.99
N GLU A 167 -5.12 -12.50 -3.73
CA GLU A 167 -6.56 -12.30 -3.74
C GLU A 167 -7.17 -13.28 -2.77
N ILE A 168 -7.91 -12.76 -1.78
CA ILE A 168 -8.61 -13.56 -0.79
C ILE A 168 -10.12 -13.41 -0.94
N GLN A 169 -10.82 -14.53 -0.79
CA GLN A 169 -12.27 -14.59 -0.73
C GLN A 169 -12.72 -14.73 0.73
N PRO A 170 -13.29 -13.66 1.34
CA PRO A 170 -13.83 -13.71 2.69
C PRO A 170 -14.98 -14.72 2.82
N PHE A 171 -15.02 -15.46 3.94
CA PHE A 171 -16.17 -16.28 4.31
C PHE A 171 -16.27 -16.44 5.83
N GLY A 172 -17.47 -16.79 6.31
CA GLY A 172 -17.72 -16.83 7.75
C GLY A 172 -17.55 -15.44 8.37
N THR A 173 -17.02 -15.39 9.58
CA THR A 173 -16.75 -14.14 10.32
C THR A 173 -15.27 -13.79 10.43
N ASN A 174 -14.35 -14.77 10.16
CA ASN A 174 -12.91 -14.59 10.36
C ASN A 174 -12.04 -15.49 9.46
N GLN A 175 -12.58 -15.94 8.34
CA GLN A 175 -11.91 -16.86 7.43
C GLN A 175 -11.81 -16.27 6.02
N ALA A 176 -10.82 -16.69 5.26
CA ALA A 176 -10.67 -16.39 3.84
C ALA A 176 -9.99 -17.56 3.12
N ASN A 177 -10.36 -17.76 1.84
CA ASN A 177 -9.62 -18.61 0.91
C ASN A 177 -8.69 -17.74 0.07
N VAL A 178 -7.44 -18.13 -0.13
CA VAL A 178 -6.59 -17.57 -1.18
C VAL A 178 -7.05 -18.16 -2.50
N VAL A 179 -7.48 -17.29 -3.43
CA VAL A 179 -8.02 -17.70 -4.74
C VAL A 179 -7.11 -17.32 -5.89
N TRP A 180 -6.20 -16.38 -5.70
CA TRP A 180 -5.15 -16.01 -6.65
C TRP A 180 -3.92 -15.52 -5.90
N GLU A 181 -2.73 -15.74 -6.51
CA GLU A 181 -1.44 -15.38 -5.94
C GLU A 181 -0.46 -14.98 -7.04
N TRP A 182 0.30 -13.92 -6.78
CA TRP A 182 1.44 -13.45 -7.56
C TRP A 182 2.63 -13.16 -6.64
N ASN A 183 3.84 -13.54 -7.06
CA ASN A 183 5.07 -13.38 -6.28
C ASN A 183 6.16 -12.71 -7.11
N ILE A 184 6.83 -11.69 -6.57
CA ILE A 184 7.95 -11.05 -7.26
C ILE A 184 9.13 -12.00 -7.48
N LYS A 185 9.36 -12.98 -6.60
CA LYS A 185 10.44 -13.96 -6.73
C LYS A 185 10.39 -14.79 -8.01
N ASP A 186 9.19 -14.92 -8.62
CA ASP A 186 8.99 -15.67 -9.85
C ASP A 186 9.31 -14.82 -11.10
N HIS A 187 9.56 -13.51 -10.93
CA HIS A 187 9.78 -12.52 -11.98
C HIS A 187 11.10 -11.76 -11.82
N LEU A 188 12.13 -12.47 -11.36
CA LEU A 188 13.47 -11.91 -11.17
C LEU A 188 14.35 -12.11 -12.42
N VAL A 189 15.34 -11.25 -12.58
CA VAL A 189 16.49 -11.39 -13.46
C VAL A 189 17.75 -10.96 -12.72
N GLN A 190 18.90 -11.56 -13.04
CA GLN A 190 20.19 -11.16 -12.51
C GLN A 190 21.30 -11.51 -13.51
N ASP A 191 22.33 -10.68 -13.57
CA ASP A 191 23.52 -10.89 -14.40
C ASP A 191 24.81 -11.12 -13.56
N PHE A 192 24.65 -11.33 -12.25
CA PHE A 192 25.72 -11.46 -11.28
C PHE A 192 26.41 -12.83 -11.30
N ASP A 193 25.63 -13.93 -11.33
CA ASP A 193 26.15 -15.29 -11.25
C ASP A 193 25.42 -16.23 -12.22
N ALA A 194 26.14 -16.64 -13.26
CA ALA A 194 25.62 -17.54 -14.31
C ALA A 194 25.31 -18.97 -13.83
N THR A 195 25.73 -19.34 -12.64
CA THR A 195 25.48 -20.67 -12.03
C THR A 195 24.20 -20.73 -11.21
N LYS A 196 23.54 -19.57 -11.06
CA LYS A 196 22.33 -19.39 -10.24
C LYS A 196 21.09 -19.21 -11.11
N ASP A 197 19.94 -19.35 -10.47
CA ASP A 197 18.65 -19.14 -11.12
C ASP A 197 18.50 -17.67 -11.60
N ASN A 198 17.54 -17.44 -12.49
CA ASN A 198 17.23 -16.12 -13.04
C ASN A 198 18.36 -15.43 -13.81
N PHE A 199 19.43 -16.18 -14.18
CA PHE A 199 20.54 -15.58 -14.92
C PHE A 199 20.10 -15.11 -16.30
N GLY A 200 20.41 -13.85 -16.63
CA GLY A 200 20.11 -13.23 -17.91
C GLY A 200 20.60 -11.78 -17.97
N VAL A 201 20.63 -11.21 -19.16
CA VAL A 201 20.98 -9.80 -19.34
C VAL A 201 19.82 -8.94 -18.85
N VAL A 202 20.05 -8.12 -17.82
CA VAL A 202 19.00 -7.27 -17.21
C VAL A 202 18.31 -6.39 -18.26
N ALA A 203 19.08 -5.74 -19.11
CA ALA A 203 18.57 -4.87 -20.15
C ALA A 203 17.67 -5.58 -21.19
N ASP A 204 17.83 -6.89 -21.39
CA ASP A 204 17.03 -7.68 -22.34
C ASP A 204 15.75 -8.26 -21.69
N ASN A 205 15.61 -8.13 -20.38
CA ASN A 205 14.49 -8.59 -19.58
C ASN A 205 13.79 -7.45 -18.83
N PRO A 206 13.35 -6.37 -19.49
CA PRO A 206 12.75 -5.21 -18.83
C PRO A 206 11.39 -5.51 -18.16
N ASN A 207 10.77 -6.65 -18.48
CA ASN A 207 9.54 -7.16 -17.88
C ASN A 207 9.77 -7.92 -16.56
N ARG A 208 11.03 -8.05 -16.12
CA ARG A 208 11.43 -8.68 -14.87
C ARG A 208 12.19 -7.70 -13.98
N LEU A 209 12.30 -8.03 -12.71
CA LEU A 209 12.99 -7.20 -11.73
C LEU A 209 14.45 -7.64 -11.60
N ASP A 210 15.38 -6.68 -11.75
CA ASP A 210 16.79 -6.92 -11.40
C ASP A 210 16.93 -7.16 -9.91
N PHE A 211 17.29 -8.40 -9.54
CA PHE A 211 17.44 -8.80 -8.14
C PHE A 211 18.63 -8.15 -7.46
N ASN A 212 19.55 -7.62 -8.24
CA ASN A 212 20.77 -7.01 -7.72
C ASN A 212 20.81 -5.49 -7.87
N TYR A 213 19.80 -4.87 -8.46
CA TYR A 213 19.72 -3.42 -8.48
C TYR A 213 19.62 -2.87 -7.05
N ILE A 214 20.63 -2.10 -6.67
CA ILE A 214 20.71 -1.44 -5.38
C ILE A 214 20.91 0.05 -5.62
N ASN A 215 19.97 0.87 -5.16
CA ASN A 215 20.27 2.26 -4.91
C ASN A 215 20.91 2.38 -3.51
N ALA A 216 21.55 3.49 -3.19
CA ALA A 216 22.43 3.66 -2.03
C ALA A 216 21.84 3.31 -0.65
N THR A 217 20.59 2.87 -0.54
CA THR A 217 19.85 2.73 0.72
C THR A 217 19.15 1.39 0.93
N ASN A 218 19.19 0.44 -0.01
CA ASN A 218 18.26 -0.71 0.00
C ASN A 218 18.90 -2.10 0.08
N ALA A 219 20.13 -2.23 0.56
CA ALA A 219 20.72 -3.53 0.91
C ALA A 219 20.13 -4.10 2.23
N THR A 220 18.81 -4.01 2.41
CA THR A 220 18.09 -4.54 3.58
C THR A 220 17.11 -5.63 3.14
N ALA A 221 16.58 -6.39 4.09
CA ALA A 221 15.55 -7.39 3.80
C ALA A 221 14.33 -6.77 3.08
N ASN A 222 13.92 -5.59 3.48
CA ASN A 222 12.84 -4.82 2.83
C ASN A 222 13.36 -4.02 1.62
N TRP A 223 13.85 -4.70 0.61
CA TRP A 223 14.54 -4.12 -0.54
C TRP A 223 13.64 -3.49 -1.61
N LEU A 224 12.36 -3.80 -1.63
CA LEU A 224 11.35 -3.25 -2.55
C LEU A 224 10.43 -2.24 -1.88
N HIS A 225 9.97 -2.55 -0.67
CA HIS A 225 9.01 -1.74 0.07
C HIS A 225 7.80 -1.38 -0.80
N CYS A 226 7.09 -2.38 -1.32
CA CYS A 226 5.85 -2.17 -2.04
C CYS A 226 4.83 -1.52 -1.10
N ASN A 227 4.12 -0.49 -1.59
CA ASN A 227 3.38 0.40 -0.69
C ASN A 227 1.96 0.75 -1.14
N SER A 228 1.54 0.30 -2.31
CA SER A 228 0.17 0.46 -2.75
C SER A 228 -0.17 -0.44 -3.92
N LEU A 229 -1.45 -0.79 -4.00
CA LEU A 229 -2.02 -1.68 -4.99
C LEU A 229 -3.36 -1.10 -5.45
N GLN A 230 -3.58 -1.04 -6.77
CA GLN A 230 -4.86 -0.63 -7.35
C GLN A 230 -5.24 -1.57 -8.48
N TYR A 231 -6.54 -1.74 -8.70
CA TYR A 231 -7.11 -2.61 -9.71
C TYR A 231 -7.87 -1.82 -10.77
N ASN A 232 -7.68 -2.21 -12.04
CA ASN A 232 -8.46 -1.70 -13.16
C ASN A 232 -9.39 -2.79 -13.67
N PRO A 233 -10.71 -2.71 -13.43
CA PRO A 233 -11.65 -3.76 -13.82
C PRO A 233 -11.88 -3.85 -15.34
N ALA A 234 -11.64 -2.77 -16.08
CA ALA A 234 -11.81 -2.79 -17.56
C ALA A 234 -10.68 -3.51 -18.27
N LEU A 235 -9.48 -3.51 -17.67
CA LEU A 235 -8.29 -4.14 -18.24
C LEU A 235 -7.90 -5.43 -17.50
N ASP A 236 -8.52 -5.73 -16.38
CA ASP A 236 -8.14 -6.78 -15.45
C ASP A 236 -6.64 -6.72 -15.09
N GLN A 237 -6.19 -5.53 -14.71
CA GLN A 237 -4.79 -5.22 -14.42
C GLN A 237 -4.62 -4.62 -13.03
N LEU A 238 -3.47 -4.93 -12.43
CA LEU A 238 -3.02 -4.33 -11.18
C LEU A 238 -1.94 -3.28 -11.45
N VAL A 239 -1.93 -2.20 -10.68
CA VAL A 239 -0.76 -1.33 -10.55
C VAL A 239 -0.19 -1.50 -9.15
N LEU A 240 1.08 -1.90 -9.07
CA LEU A 240 1.87 -2.05 -7.85
C LEU A 240 2.93 -0.95 -7.79
N SER A 241 3.09 -0.32 -6.64
CA SER A 241 4.13 0.70 -6.41
C SER A 241 5.24 0.17 -5.51
N SER A 242 6.50 0.29 -5.95
CA SER A 242 7.69 0.04 -5.14
C SER A 242 8.39 1.35 -4.77
N ARG A 243 8.39 1.68 -3.48
CA ARG A 243 9.03 2.90 -2.95
C ARG A 243 10.53 2.93 -3.22
N ILE A 244 11.21 1.82 -2.94
CA ILE A 244 12.67 1.78 -2.99
C ILE A 244 13.18 1.73 -4.43
N MET A 245 12.51 1.00 -5.31
CA MET A 245 12.84 1.00 -6.74
C MET A 245 12.48 2.32 -7.40
N SER A 246 11.60 3.13 -6.78
CA SER A 246 11.04 4.35 -7.38
C SER A 246 10.35 4.04 -8.72
N GLU A 247 9.55 2.98 -8.73
CA GLU A 247 8.83 2.48 -9.91
C GLU A 247 7.41 2.07 -9.57
N ILE A 248 6.59 2.08 -10.62
CA ILE A 248 5.29 1.40 -10.64
C ILE A 248 5.33 0.28 -11.68
N TYR A 249 4.59 -0.79 -11.42
CA TYR A 249 4.49 -1.97 -12.25
C TYR A 249 3.05 -2.27 -12.60
N ILE A 250 2.77 -2.61 -13.86
CA ILE A 250 1.47 -3.11 -14.29
C ILE A 250 1.58 -4.63 -14.44
N ILE A 251 0.65 -5.34 -13.81
CA ILE A 251 0.61 -6.81 -13.72
C ILE A 251 -0.72 -7.30 -14.28
N ASP A 252 -0.70 -8.41 -15.01
CA ASP A 252 -1.90 -9.07 -15.54
C ASP A 252 -2.59 -9.87 -14.44
N HIS A 253 -3.79 -9.46 -14.04
CA HIS A 253 -4.60 -10.17 -13.04
C HIS A 253 -5.51 -11.24 -13.66
N SER A 254 -5.66 -11.26 -15.00
CA SER A 254 -6.47 -12.25 -15.72
C SER A 254 -5.84 -13.67 -15.74
N THR A 255 -4.67 -13.83 -15.15
CA THR A 255 -3.95 -15.10 -15.03
C THR A 255 -4.56 -16.01 -13.98
N THR A 256 -4.40 -17.31 -14.14
CA THR A 256 -4.48 -18.26 -13.01
C THR A 256 -3.22 -18.10 -12.13
N THR A 257 -3.25 -18.54 -10.88
CA THR A 257 -2.05 -18.57 -10.01
C THR A 257 -0.87 -19.28 -10.67
N ALA A 258 -1.12 -20.37 -11.38
CA ALA A 258 -0.07 -21.12 -12.09
C ALA A 258 0.54 -20.32 -13.26
N GLU A 259 -0.25 -19.55 -14.00
CA GLU A 259 0.24 -18.65 -15.04
C GLU A 259 0.93 -17.43 -14.44
N ALA A 260 0.41 -16.89 -13.35
CA ALA A 260 1.00 -15.77 -12.63
C ALA A 260 2.42 -16.06 -12.11
N ALA A 261 2.79 -17.32 -11.90
CA ALA A 261 4.14 -17.75 -11.53
C ALA A 261 5.09 -17.95 -12.75
N THR A 262 4.65 -17.62 -13.96
CA THR A 262 5.43 -17.84 -15.20
C THR A 262 5.47 -16.59 -16.07
N SER A 263 6.17 -16.67 -17.20
CA SER A 263 6.26 -15.60 -18.21
C SER A 263 5.26 -15.77 -19.36
N THR A 264 4.27 -16.66 -19.22
CA THR A 264 3.28 -16.96 -20.28
C THR A 264 1.91 -17.20 -19.66
N GLY A 265 0.85 -16.89 -20.41
CA GLY A 265 -0.53 -17.03 -19.97
C GLY A 265 -1.20 -15.68 -19.71
N GLY A 266 -2.44 -15.72 -19.22
CA GLY A 266 -3.30 -14.56 -19.07
C GLY A 266 -3.72 -13.91 -20.39
N THR A 267 -4.51 -12.86 -20.31
CA THR A 267 -5.04 -12.14 -21.50
C THR A 267 -3.92 -11.49 -22.32
N TYR A 268 -2.85 -11.06 -21.65
CA TYR A 268 -1.74 -10.35 -22.30
C TYR A 268 -0.58 -11.27 -22.69
N GLY A 269 -0.68 -12.58 -22.39
CA GLY A 269 0.27 -13.62 -22.82
C GLY A 269 1.65 -13.54 -22.16
N LYS A 270 1.77 -12.81 -21.03
CA LYS A 270 3.04 -12.61 -20.30
C LYS A 270 3.06 -13.25 -18.93
N GLY A 271 2.01 -14.00 -18.57
CA GLY A 271 1.89 -14.54 -17.22
C GLY A 271 1.96 -13.43 -16.19
N GLY A 272 2.77 -13.60 -15.14
CA GLY A 272 2.97 -12.59 -14.09
C GLY A 272 4.12 -11.62 -14.35
N ASP A 273 4.83 -11.69 -15.48
CA ASP A 273 5.85 -10.69 -15.84
C ASP A 273 5.21 -9.31 -16.04
N PHE A 274 5.94 -8.24 -15.76
CA PHE A 274 5.42 -6.87 -15.89
C PHE A 274 4.95 -6.58 -17.32
N LEU A 275 3.71 -6.15 -17.46
CA LEU A 275 3.18 -5.63 -18.70
C LEU A 275 3.79 -4.27 -19.05
N TYR A 276 4.00 -3.45 -18.02
CA TYR A 276 4.59 -2.12 -18.09
C TYR A 276 5.28 -1.78 -16.78
N ARG A 277 6.32 -0.97 -16.85
CA ARG A 277 6.97 -0.35 -15.69
C ARG A 277 7.36 1.09 -15.99
N TRP A 278 7.33 1.95 -14.97
CA TRP A 278 7.69 3.35 -15.12
C TRP A 278 8.23 3.93 -13.82
N GLY A 279 9.19 4.85 -13.95
CA GLY A 279 9.75 5.62 -12.82
C GLY A 279 11.25 5.69 -12.82
N ASN A 280 11.98 4.55 -12.92
CA ASN A 280 13.42 4.50 -12.78
C ASN A 280 14.06 3.55 -13.81
N LYS A 281 14.44 4.11 -14.95
CA LYS A 281 15.06 3.33 -16.05
C LYS A 281 16.41 2.71 -15.70
N ALA A 282 17.10 3.22 -14.67
CA ALA A 282 18.34 2.62 -14.20
C ALA A 282 18.12 1.25 -13.54
N ALA A 283 16.93 0.99 -12.98
CA ALA A 283 16.62 -0.27 -12.32
C ALA A 283 16.49 -1.48 -13.27
N TYR A 284 16.58 -1.26 -14.58
CA TYR A 284 16.55 -2.31 -15.61
C TYR A 284 17.46 -2.00 -16.80
N ASP A 285 18.55 -1.27 -16.56
CA ASP A 285 19.61 -0.94 -17.53
C ASP A 285 19.14 -0.29 -18.85
N LYS A 286 18.02 0.41 -18.85
CA LYS A 286 17.52 1.18 -20.00
C LYS A 286 17.72 2.69 -19.83
N GLY A 287 18.54 3.10 -18.85
CA GLY A 287 18.85 4.50 -18.60
C GLY A 287 19.81 4.66 -17.43
N THR A 288 19.89 5.88 -16.95
CA THR A 288 20.73 6.26 -15.80
C THR A 288 19.85 6.95 -14.74
N SER A 289 20.40 7.27 -13.58
CA SER A 289 19.70 8.02 -12.53
C SER A 289 19.15 9.38 -13.02
N SER A 290 19.73 9.96 -14.09
CA SER A 290 19.22 11.20 -14.69
C SER A 290 17.88 11.00 -15.44
N ASN A 291 17.51 9.76 -15.74
CA ASN A 291 16.25 9.41 -16.39
C ASN A 291 15.14 9.00 -15.39
N GLN A 292 15.44 9.06 -14.10
CA GLN A 292 14.48 8.75 -13.05
C GLN A 292 13.40 9.84 -12.96
N THR A 293 12.14 9.45 -12.89
CA THR A 293 10.97 10.33 -12.85
C THR A 293 10.15 10.20 -11.58
N LEU A 294 10.27 9.09 -10.86
CA LEU A 294 9.64 8.86 -9.56
C LEU A 294 10.70 8.76 -8.45
N PHE A 295 10.36 9.22 -7.25
CA PHE A 295 11.29 9.31 -6.11
C PHE A 295 10.59 8.89 -4.83
N GLY A 296 10.48 7.56 -4.60
CA GLY A 296 9.88 7.00 -3.40
C GLY A 296 8.37 7.27 -3.31
N GLN A 297 7.69 7.20 -4.42
CA GLN A 297 6.25 7.46 -4.57
C GLN A 297 5.41 6.46 -3.78
N HIS A 298 4.15 6.86 -3.53
CA HIS A 298 3.09 6.07 -2.95
C HIS A 298 1.83 6.28 -3.76
N TYR A 299 0.95 5.30 -3.77
CA TYR A 299 -0.44 5.36 -4.13
C TYR A 299 -0.73 5.84 -5.57
N PRO A 300 -0.15 5.20 -6.60
CA PRO A 300 -0.56 5.45 -7.97
C PRO A 300 -2.01 5.03 -8.17
N HIS A 301 -2.76 5.82 -8.93
CA HIS A 301 -4.15 5.57 -9.21
C HIS A 301 -4.41 5.47 -10.70
N TRP A 302 -5.33 4.58 -11.07
CA TRP A 302 -6.04 4.69 -12.32
C TRP A 302 -6.96 5.91 -12.27
N ILE A 303 -6.93 6.72 -13.31
CA ILE A 303 -7.85 7.83 -13.49
C ILE A 303 -8.82 7.49 -14.62
N ALA A 304 -10.05 7.98 -14.54
CA ALA A 304 -10.95 7.92 -15.67
C ALA A 304 -10.36 8.66 -16.86
N ASP A 305 -10.65 8.18 -18.06
CA ASP A 305 -10.26 8.86 -19.28
C ASP A 305 -10.76 10.30 -19.20
N GLY A 306 -9.80 11.21 -19.10
CA GLY A 306 -10.04 12.65 -18.92
C GLY A 306 -10.44 13.35 -20.21
#